data_cce9ef5bd39ab9e6c12935f06bdbc1ed
#
_entry.id   cce9ef5bd39ab9e6c12935f06bdbc1ed
#
_cell.length_a   1.000
_cell.length_b   1.000
_cell.length_c   1.000
_cell.angle_alpha   90.00
_cell.angle_beta   90.00
_cell.angle_gamma   90.00
#
_symmetry.space_group_name_H-M   'P 1'
#
loop_
_entity.id
_entity.type
_entity.pdbx_description
1 polymer ?
#
loop_
_entity_poly.entity_id
_entity_poly.type
_entity_poly.pdbx_seq_one_letter_code
_entity_poly.pdbx_strand_id
1 'polypeptide(L)'
;MAKKEANFDLYIHDLLVEAGIQADTQGSNIVPINEALKTASKHQTGKAGFPEYTAVVDDFVLVMEDKADRANLCLKEKDGTISMTVQATTDYAVNGALHYAQHILQKTTYKKVFAFGNAGDSKHHILQPLFVDKNGYKWLPEVQTFENFSEAHIIEYYKRLVLEETPPEDIELADILKKAKELHEYLRNYGGLGEDEKPLVVSAILLALREKEYGFNLNQLTGDTLESNTDGAILYQYLEKNLQRAKVAP
;
A
#
# COMPACT_ATOMS: atom_id res chain seq x y z
N MET A 1 16.22 2.68 -32.11
CA MET A 1 15.99 3.06 -30.70
C MET A 1 14.74 3.94 -30.57
N ALA A 2 14.65 5.11 -31.18
CA ALA A 2 13.52 6.05 -31.02
C ALA A 2 12.10 5.42 -31.21
N LYS A 3 11.88 4.53 -32.20
CA LYS A 3 10.57 3.89 -32.40
C LYS A 3 10.17 2.91 -31.29
N LYS A 4 11.14 2.24 -30.65
CA LYS A 4 10.87 1.32 -29.54
C LYS A 4 10.53 2.10 -28.26
N GLU A 5 11.23 3.19 -28.02
CA GLU A 5 11.00 4.09 -26.90
C GLU A 5 9.60 4.70 -26.99
N ALA A 6 9.25 5.30 -28.14
CA ALA A 6 7.91 5.85 -28.37
C ALA A 6 6.76 4.81 -28.20
N ASN A 7 6.99 3.54 -28.55
CA ASN A 7 5.98 2.50 -28.33
C ASN A 7 5.87 2.13 -26.84
N PHE A 8 6.97 2.19 -26.10
CA PHE A 8 6.94 1.92 -24.66
C PHE A 8 6.31 3.10 -23.92
N ASP A 9 6.64 4.34 -24.29
CA ASP A 9 6.00 5.52 -23.71
C ASP A 9 4.47 5.48 -23.91
N LEU A 10 3.99 5.10 -25.10
CA LEU A 10 2.55 4.94 -25.33
C LEU A 10 1.95 3.86 -24.43
N TYR A 11 2.64 2.75 -24.21
CA TYR A 11 2.19 1.70 -23.31
C TYR A 11 2.10 2.20 -21.86
N ILE A 12 3.09 2.97 -21.38
CA ILE A 12 3.05 3.60 -20.06
C ILE A 12 1.89 4.58 -19.95
N HIS A 13 1.63 5.36 -21.01
CA HIS A 13 0.46 6.23 -21.06
C HIS A 13 -0.85 5.46 -20.88
N ASP A 14 -1.01 4.33 -21.58
CA ASP A 14 -2.22 3.51 -21.47
C ASP A 14 -2.40 2.97 -20.04
N LEU A 15 -1.33 2.53 -19.37
CA LEU A 15 -1.38 2.10 -17.97
C LEU A 15 -1.77 3.25 -17.02
N LEU A 16 -1.35 4.48 -17.28
CA LEU A 16 -1.75 5.65 -16.51
C LEU A 16 -3.24 5.95 -16.70
N VAL A 17 -3.73 5.88 -17.93
CA VAL A 17 -5.16 6.06 -18.25
C VAL A 17 -6.02 4.98 -17.58
N GLU A 18 -5.59 3.71 -17.64
CA GLU A 18 -6.27 2.60 -16.97
C GLU A 18 -6.36 2.80 -15.44
N ALA A 19 -5.32 3.39 -14.83
CA ALA A 19 -5.32 3.74 -13.41
C ALA A 19 -6.13 5.04 -13.10
N GLY A 20 -6.69 5.72 -14.10
CA GLY A 20 -7.41 6.98 -13.93
C GLY A 20 -6.51 8.17 -13.63
N ILE A 21 -5.21 8.08 -13.91
CA ILE A 21 -4.24 9.14 -13.66
C ILE A 21 -4.11 10.02 -14.91
N GLN A 22 -4.45 11.30 -14.78
CA GLN A 22 -4.22 12.29 -15.83
C GLN A 22 -2.79 12.82 -15.74
N ALA A 23 -1.95 12.42 -16.67
CA ALA A 23 -0.55 12.83 -16.71
C ALA A 23 -0.27 13.78 -17.89
N ASP A 24 0.56 14.77 -17.61
CA ASP A 24 1.16 15.63 -18.65
C ASP A 24 2.36 14.93 -19.28
N THR A 25 2.54 15.07 -20.58
CA THR A 25 3.66 14.50 -21.33
C THR A 25 4.75 15.53 -21.59
N GLN A 26 6.02 15.11 -21.54
CA GLN A 26 7.19 15.93 -21.85
C GLN A 26 7.23 17.26 -21.09
N GLY A 27 6.94 17.19 -19.78
CA GLY A 27 6.92 18.34 -18.90
C GLY A 27 5.71 18.36 -17.98
N SER A 28 5.20 19.54 -17.64
CA SER A 28 4.01 19.69 -16.80
C SER A 28 3.20 20.93 -17.16
N ASN A 29 1.87 20.81 -17.14
CA ASN A 29 0.93 21.95 -17.23
C ASN A 29 0.71 22.59 -15.84
N ILE A 30 1.18 21.97 -14.78
CA ILE A 30 1.07 22.49 -13.41
C ILE A 30 2.16 23.55 -13.21
N VAL A 31 1.75 24.80 -13.07
CA VAL A 31 2.64 25.97 -13.06
C VAL A 31 3.86 25.81 -12.14
N PRO A 32 3.76 25.44 -10.85
CA PRO A 32 4.94 25.29 -10.00
C PRO A 32 5.91 24.22 -10.50
N ILE A 33 5.40 23.10 -11.02
CA ILE A 33 6.23 22.00 -11.54
C ILE A 33 6.90 22.46 -12.85
N ASN A 34 6.16 23.07 -13.75
CA ASN A 34 6.69 23.59 -15.00
C ASN A 34 7.80 24.61 -14.76
N GLU A 35 7.63 25.55 -13.83
CA GLU A 35 8.68 26.51 -13.45
C GLU A 35 9.93 25.81 -12.88
N ALA A 36 9.75 24.79 -12.05
CA ALA A 36 10.85 23.98 -11.55
C ALA A 36 11.62 23.29 -12.70
N LEU A 37 10.90 22.73 -13.67
CA LEU A 37 11.49 22.01 -14.79
C LEU A 37 12.29 22.88 -15.75
N LYS A 38 12.10 24.22 -15.76
CA LYS A 38 12.88 25.14 -16.62
C LYS A 38 14.40 25.08 -16.42
N THR A 39 14.86 24.54 -15.29
CA THR A 39 16.29 24.41 -14.98
C THR A 39 16.70 22.97 -14.67
N ALA A 40 15.84 22.01 -14.94
CA ALA A 40 15.99 20.59 -14.54
C ALA A 40 16.65 19.71 -15.61
N SER A 41 17.48 20.26 -16.50
CA SER A 41 18.17 19.46 -17.52
C SER A 41 19.01 18.34 -16.91
N LYS A 42 18.78 17.09 -17.34
CA LYS A 42 19.59 15.93 -16.97
C LYS A 42 21.07 16.08 -17.31
N HIS A 43 21.40 16.93 -18.26
CA HIS A 43 22.77 17.29 -18.61
C HIS A 43 23.41 18.33 -17.68
N GLN A 44 22.71 18.75 -16.62
CA GLN A 44 23.17 19.75 -15.64
C GLN A 44 23.57 21.09 -16.25
N THR A 45 22.96 21.46 -17.36
CA THR A 45 23.26 22.70 -18.12
C THR A 45 22.47 23.89 -17.62
N GLY A 46 21.58 23.74 -16.62
CA GLY A 46 20.66 24.78 -16.17
C GLY A 46 19.55 25.12 -17.18
N LYS A 47 19.38 24.31 -18.24
CA LYS A 47 18.29 24.41 -19.21
C LYS A 47 17.08 23.59 -18.74
N ALA A 48 15.99 23.66 -19.49
CA ALA A 48 14.79 22.91 -19.21
C ALA A 48 15.03 21.39 -19.28
N GLY A 49 14.39 20.68 -18.39
CA GLY A 49 14.27 19.24 -18.38
C GLY A 49 12.85 18.82 -18.76
N PHE A 50 12.74 17.64 -19.37
CA PHE A 50 11.48 17.12 -19.91
C PHE A 50 11.32 15.67 -19.43
N PRO A 51 10.72 15.43 -18.23
CA PRO A 51 10.32 14.08 -17.84
C PRO A 51 9.27 13.55 -18.82
N GLU A 52 9.23 12.23 -19.02
CA GLU A 52 8.27 11.64 -19.95
C GLU A 52 6.84 11.91 -19.50
N TYR A 53 6.57 11.73 -18.20
CA TYR A 53 5.26 12.05 -17.60
C TYR A 53 5.40 12.77 -16.27
N THR A 54 4.45 13.68 -16.00
CA THR A 54 4.21 14.25 -14.67
C THR A 54 2.71 14.23 -14.37
N ALA A 55 2.35 14.00 -13.12
CA ALA A 55 0.99 14.14 -12.63
C ALA A 55 0.99 14.65 -11.19
N VAL A 56 -0.15 15.14 -10.72
CA VAL A 56 -0.41 15.37 -9.30
C VAL A 56 -1.65 14.59 -8.94
N VAL A 57 -1.52 13.76 -7.92
CA VAL A 57 -2.60 12.96 -7.36
C VAL A 57 -2.62 13.27 -5.88
N ASP A 58 -3.71 13.89 -5.39
CA ASP A 58 -3.80 14.44 -4.03
C ASP A 58 -2.64 15.42 -3.76
N ASP A 59 -1.83 15.20 -2.74
CA ASP A 59 -0.65 16.01 -2.39
C ASP A 59 0.69 15.41 -2.88
N PHE A 60 0.62 14.39 -3.73
CA PHE A 60 1.78 13.71 -4.31
C PHE A 60 2.04 14.17 -5.74
N VAL A 61 3.30 14.43 -6.05
CA VAL A 61 3.74 14.54 -7.45
C VAL A 61 4.20 13.17 -7.93
N LEU A 62 3.77 12.79 -9.12
CA LEU A 62 4.29 11.63 -9.83
C LEU A 62 5.18 12.15 -10.95
N VAL A 63 6.39 11.62 -11.09
CA VAL A 63 7.31 11.94 -12.18
C VAL A 63 7.92 10.67 -12.74
N MET A 64 7.95 10.53 -14.05
CA MET A 64 8.33 9.30 -14.73
C MET A 64 9.38 9.53 -15.80
N GLU A 65 10.25 8.55 -15.94
CA GLU A 65 11.26 8.47 -16.98
C GLU A 65 11.26 7.06 -17.56
N ASP A 66 11.17 6.97 -18.87
CA ASP A 66 11.00 5.72 -19.60
C ASP A 66 12.27 5.36 -20.40
N LYS A 67 12.61 4.08 -20.47
CA LYS A 67 13.70 3.54 -21.32
C LYS A 67 13.24 2.24 -22.00
N ALA A 68 13.50 2.15 -23.30
CA ALA A 68 13.11 0.98 -24.10
C ALA A 68 13.91 -0.29 -23.80
N ASP A 69 14.96 -0.22 -23.01
CA ASP A 69 15.80 -1.35 -22.65
C ASP A 69 15.81 -1.52 -21.12
N ARG A 70 15.45 -2.72 -20.65
CA ARG A 70 15.47 -3.07 -19.23
C ARG A 70 16.86 -2.92 -18.58
N ALA A 71 17.94 -3.07 -19.37
CA ALA A 71 19.29 -2.85 -18.90
C ALA A 71 19.55 -1.38 -18.47
N ASN A 72 18.74 -0.45 -18.99
CA ASN A 72 18.80 0.96 -18.67
C ASN A 72 17.82 1.36 -17.53
N LEU A 73 17.46 0.42 -16.66
CA LEU A 73 16.59 0.73 -15.52
C LEU A 73 17.28 1.63 -14.49
N CYS A 74 18.44 1.22 -13.99
CA CYS A 74 19.13 1.94 -12.91
C CYS A 74 20.62 1.69 -12.92
N LEU A 75 21.42 2.76 -12.80
CA LEU A 75 22.84 2.72 -12.51
C LEU A 75 23.08 3.05 -11.04
N LYS A 76 23.80 2.18 -10.34
CA LYS A 76 24.19 2.37 -8.93
C LYS A 76 25.68 2.59 -8.79
N GLU A 77 26.08 3.32 -7.77
CA GLU A 77 27.44 3.46 -7.31
C GLU A 77 27.92 2.19 -6.60
N LYS A 78 29.21 2.12 -6.30
CA LYS A 78 29.82 0.96 -5.60
C LYS A 78 29.23 0.71 -4.21
N ASP A 79 28.74 1.73 -3.55
CA ASP A 79 28.09 1.66 -2.24
C ASP A 79 26.60 1.30 -2.30
N GLY A 80 26.05 1.09 -3.51
CA GLY A 80 24.66 0.72 -3.75
C GLY A 80 23.71 1.91 -3.89
N THR A 81 24.17 3.14 -3.71
CA THR A 81 23.36 4.35 -3.93
C THR A 81 23.08 4.56 -5.41
N ILE A 82 21.98 5.30 -5.74
CA ILE A 82 21.66 5.65 -7.12
C ILE A 82 22.68 6.68 -7.62
N SER A 83 23.32 6.40 -8.75
CA SER A 83 24.28 7.32 -9.36
C SER A 83 23.58 8.57 -9.90
N MET A 84 24.09 9.74 -9.54
CA MET A 84 23.57 11.03 -10.01
C MET A 84 24.51 11.72 -11.00
N THR A 85 25.39 10.97 -11.66
CA THR A 85 26.23 11.48 -12.75
C THR A 85 25.35 11.88 -13.96
N VAL A 86 25.83 12.80 -14.78
CA VAL A 86 25.14 13.23 -16.02
C VAL A 86 24.80 12.03 -16.90
N GLN A 87 25.74 11.10 -17.06
CA GLN A 87 25.50 9.88 -17.83
C GLN A 87 24.37 9.04 -17.21
N ALA A 88 24.40 8.81 -15.89
CA ALA A 88 23.39 8.02 -15.22
C ALA A 88 21.98 8.64 -15.34
N THR A 89 21.86 9.92 -15.09
CA THR A 89 20.56 10.63 -15.17
C THR A 89 20.02 10.72 -16.59
N THR A 90 20.88 10.61 -17.62
CA THR A 90 20.46 10.63 -19.03
C THR A 90 20.08 9.24 -19.53
N ASP A 91 20.88 8.24 -19.21
CA ASP A 91 20.79 6.92 -19.82
C ASP A 91 19.90 5.93 -19.06
N TYR A 92 19.63 6.20 -17.78
CA TYR A 92 18.90 5.27 -16.91
C TYR A 92 17.61 5.88 -16.37
N ALA A 93 16.53 5.09 -16.40
CA ALA A 93 15.19 5.52 -16.06
C ALA A 93 15.06 5.99 -14.60
N VAL A 94 15.45 5.16 -13.62
CA VAL A 94 15.37 5.49 -12.19
C VAL A 94 16.21 6.72 -11.84
N ASN A 95 17.41 6.83 -12.43
CA ASN A 95 18.32 7.95 -12.17
C ASN A 95 17.75 9.26 -12.71
N GLY A 96 17.14 9.23 -13.91
CA GLY A 96 16.48 10.38 -14.51
C GLY A 96 15.24 10.81 -13.72
N ALA A 97 14.39 9.86 -13.33
CA ALA A 97 13.21 10.13 -12.51
C ALA A 97 13.57 10.74 -11.14
N LEU A 98 14.59 10.18 -10.47
CA LEU A 98 15.10 10.72 -9.20
C LEU A 98 15.63 12.14 -9.35
N HIS A 99 16.37 12.43 -10.45
CA HIS A 99 16.86 13.76 -10.75
C HIS A 99 15.71 14.78 -10.83
N TYR A 100 14.66 14.48 -11.57
CA TYR A 100 13.49 15.34 -11.65
C TYR A 100 12.75 15.49 -10.33
N ALA A 101 12.57 14.40 -9.60
CA ALA A 101 11.91 14.42 -8.30
C ALA A 101 12.63 15.35 -7.31
N GLN A 102 13.96 15.22 -7.20
CA GLN A 102 14.77 16.09 -6.35
C GLN A 102 14.68 17.56 -6.76
N HIS A 103 14.67 17.82 -8.06
CA HIS A 103 14.57 19.19 -8.59
C HIS A 103 13.22 19.83 -8.29
N ILE A 104 12.12 19.07 -8.44
CA ILE A 104 10.77 19.50 -8.09
C ILE A 104 10.69 19.81 -6.58
N LEU A 105 11.18 18.93 -5.71
CA LEU A 105 11.18 19.13 -4.27
C LEU A 105 11.98 20.37 -3.84
N GLN A 106 13.08 20.67 -4.53
CA GLN A 106 13.92 21.84 -4.22
C GLN A 106 13.29 23.17 -4.65
N LYS A 107 12.49 23.16 -5.72
CA LYS A 107 12.02 24.37 -6.40
C LYS A 107 10.53 24.65 -6.19
N THR A 108 9.80 23.73 -5.56
CA THR A 108 8.35 23.86 -5.33
C THR A 108 8.01 23.71 -3.86
N THR A 109 6.74 23.89 -3.52
CA THR A 109 6.19 23.64 -2.17
C THR A 109 5.79 22.19 -1.95
N TYR A 110 5.83 21.36 -3.00
CA TYR A 110 5.56 19.93 -2.86
C TYR A 110 6.60 19.25 -1.97
N LYS A 111 6.15 18.26 -1.20
CA LYS A 111 7.01 17.58 -0.21
C LYS A 111 7.09 16.09 -0.42
N LYS A 112 6.24 15.54 -1.29
CA LYS A 112 6.09 14.10 -1.52
C LYS A 112 6.09 13.85 -3.02
N VAL A 113 7.06 13.10 -3.50
CA VAL A 113 7.17 12.74 -4.90
C VAL A 113 7.32 11.23 -5.02
N PHE A 114 6.52 10.61 -5.86
CA PHE A 114 6.78 9.27 -6.37
C PHE A 114 7.50 9.39 -7.71
N ALA A 115 8.73 8.91 -7.75
CA ALA A 115 9.54 8.89 -8.96
C ALA A 115 9.55 7.47 -9.54
N PHE A 116 9.23 7.34 -10.82
CA PHE A 116 9.17 6.04 -11.49
C PHE A 116 10.23 5.96 -12.57
N GLY A 117 11.11 4.98 -12.45
CA GLY A 117 11.93 4.54 -13.57
C GLY A 117 11.26 3.35 -14.24
N ASN A 118 10.84 3.51 -15.48
CA ASN A 118 10.18 2.47 -16.25
C ASN A 118 11.14 2.00 -17.35
N ALA A 119 11.28 0.68 -17.51
CA ALA A 119 12.20 0.16 -18.52
C ALA A 119 11.70 -1.13 -19.18
N GLY A 120 11.77 -1.24 -20.49
CA GLY A 120 11.40 -2.42 -21.26
C GLY A 120 10.48 -2.18 -22.44
N ASP A 121 9.53 -3.08 -22.62
CA ASP A 121 8.49 -3.01 -23.64
C ASP A 121 7.14 -3.48 -23.08
N SER A 122 6.07 -3.45 -23.89
CA SER A 122 4.72 -3.85 -23.46
C SER A 122 4.58 -5.29 -22.97
N LYS A 123 5.54 -6.17 -23.27
CA LYS A 123 5.51 -7.58 -22.87
C LYS A 123 6.41 -7.88 -21.67
N HIS A 124 7.54 -7.17 -21.59
CA HIS A 124 8.57 -7.41 -20.60
C HIS A 124 9.09 -6.06 -20.09
N HIS A 125 8.50 -5.55 -19.03
CA HIS A 125 8.86 -4.25 -18.45
C HIS A 125 9.06 -4.35 -16.94
N ILE A 126 9.64 -3.29 -16.40
CA ILE A 126 9.78 -3.04 -14.97
C ILE A 126 9.27 -1.63 -14.73
N LEU A 127 8.37 -1.47 -13.76
CA LEU A 127 7.94 -0.20 -13.22
C LEU A 127 8.48 -0.10 -11.79
N GLN A 128 9.53 0.71 -11.62
CA GLN A 128 10.24 0.83 -10.36
C GLN A 128 9.92 2.17 -9.68
N PRO A 129 9.02 2.18 -8.67
CA PRO A 129 8.75 3.38 -7.89
C PRO A 129 9.84 3.62 -6.83
N LEU A 130 10.13 4.90 -6.62
CA LEU A 130 10.83 5.45 -5.46
C LEU A 130 9.89 6.44 -4.78
N PHE A 131 9.90 6.48 -3.46
CA PHE A 131 9.38 7.65 -2.76
C PHE A 131 10.53 8.61 -2.47
N VAL A 132 10.33 9.89 -2.76
CA VAL A 132 11.35 10.94 -2.61
C VAL A 132 10.79 12.09 -1.79
N ASP A 133 11.52 12.48 -0.76
CA ASP A 133 11.22 13.64 0.07
C ASP A 133 12.50 14.43 0.40
N LYS A 134 12.41 15.40 1.30
CA LYS A 134 13.57 16.20 1.74
C LYS A 134 14.67 15.40 2.45
N ASN A 135 14.35 14.19 2.92
CA ASN A 135 15.30 13.34 3.65
C ASN A 135 16.07 12.39 2.71
N GLY A 136 15.66 12.31 1.45
CA GLY A 136 16.27 11.46 0.44
C GLY A 136 15.27 10.64 -0.35
N TYR A 137 15.60 9.39 -0.62
CA TYR A 137 14.71 8.48 -1.34
C TYR A 137 14.60 7.12 -0.64
N LYS A 138 13.44 6.49 -0.82
CA LYS A 138 13.15 5.12 -0.39
C LYS A 138 12.79 4.28 -1.60
N TRP A 139 13.44 3.13 -1.77
CA TRP A 139 13.05 2.11 -2.73
C TRP A 139 11.72 1.50 -2.32
N LEU A 140 10.81 1.36 -3.27
CA LEU A 140 9.55 0.67 -3.09
C LEU A 140 9.54 -0.61 -3.92
N PRO A 141 8.66 -1.58 -3.62
CA PRO A 141 8.51 -2.76 -4.44
C PRO A 141 8.13 -2.41 -5.88
N GLU A 142 8.65 -3.17 -6.85
CA GLU A 142 8.24 -3.08 -8.25
C GLU A 142 6.72 -3.27 -8.37
N VAL A 143 6.10 -2.54 -9.27
CA VAL A 143 4.67 -2.63 -9.54
C VAL A 143 4.42 -3.07 -10.99
N GLN A 144 3.21 -3.57 -11.27
CA GLN A 144 2.84 -3.97 -12.62
C GLN A 144 1.93 -2.94 -13.30
N THR A 145 1.26 -2.10 -12.52
CA THR A 145 0.33 -1.06 -12.96
C THR A 145 0.46 0.16 -12.04
N PHE A 146 -0.17 1.26 -12.42
CA PHE A 146 -0.20 2.47 -11.59
C PHE A 146 -1.44 2.56 -10.67
N GLU A 147 -2.25 1.51 -10.55
CA GLU A 147 -3.49 1.50 -9.77
C GLU A 147 -3.30 1.97 -8.31
N ASN A 148 -2.22 1.52 -7.66
CA ASN A 148 -1.87 1.93 -6.30
C ASN A 148 -1.58 3.44 -6.15
N PHE A 149 -1.37 4.15 -7.25
CA PHE A 149 -1.04 5.58 -7.29
C PHE A 149 -2.22 6.42 -7.79
N SER A 150 -3.40 5.81 -7.99
CA SER A 150 -4.66 6.51 -8.26
C SER A 150 -5.14 7.30 -7.05
N GLU A 151 -6.02 8.26 -7.26
CA GLU A 151 -6.63 9.08 -6.19
C GLU A 151 -7.28 8.21 -5.09
N ALA A 152 -7.82 7.04 -5.45
CA ALA A 152 -8.45 6.13 -4.51
C ALA A 152 -7.45 5.40 -3.58
N HIS A 153 -6.21 5.17 -4.02
CA HIS A 153 -5.31 4.23 -3.35
C HIS A 153 -3.98 4.84 -2.87
N ILE A 154 -3.58 6.00 -3.39
CA ILE A 154 -2.23 6.57 -3.17
C ILE A 154 -1.93 6.85 -1.70
N ILE A 155 -2.91 7.32 -0.94
CA ILE A 155 -2.75 7.62 0.48
C ILE A 155 -2.49 6.34 1.27
N GLU A 156 -3.25 5.27 1.00
CA GLU A 156 -3.09 3.99 1.67
C GLU A 156 -1.76 3.33 1.31
N TYR A 157 -1.39 3.36 0.03
CA TYR A 157 -0.08 2.88 -0.44
C TYR A 157 1.06 3.61 0.26
N TYR A 158 0.98 4.93 0.38
CA TYR A 158 1.96 5.76 1.09
C TYR A 158 2.06 5.39 2.57
N LYS A 159 0.94 5.28 3.27
CA LYS A 159 0.91 4.90 4.70
C LYS A 159 1.57 3.54 4.90
N ARG A 160 1.17 2.54 4.12
CA ARG A 160 1.64 1.16 4.26
C ARG A 160 3.11 0.99 3.90
N LEU A 161 3.57 1.54 2.76
CA LEU A 161 4.90 1.23 2.23
C LEU A 161 5.95 2.30 2.51
N VAL A 162 5.56 3.54 2.71
CA VAL A 162 6.49 4.63 3.02
C VAL A 162 6.58 4.86 4.52
N LEU A 163 5.43 5.04 5.19
CA LEU A 163 5.36 5.26 6.64
C LEU A 163 5.44 3.95 7.44
N GLU A 164 5.32 2.79 6.78
CA GLU A 164 5.31 1.47 7.41
C GLU A 164 4.21 1.33 8.47
N GLU A 165 3.11 2.07 8.27
CA GLU A 165 1.94 1.98 9.14
C GLU A 165 1.22 0.66 8.87
N THR A 166 0.92 -0.08 9.93
CA THR A 166 0.09 -1.28 9.83
C THR A 166 -1.37 -0.84 9.66
N PRO A 167 -2.07 -1.28 8.61
CA PRO A 167 -3.48 -0.97 8.44
C PRO A 167 -4.29 -1.35 9.69
N PRO A 168 -5.31 -0.58 10.06
CA PRO A 168 -6.18 -0.90 11.21
C PRO A 168 -6.75 -2.32 11.15
N GLU A 169 -7.10 -2.78 9.95
CA GLU A 169 -7.62 -4.13 9.70
C GLU A 169 -6.58 -5.22 10.03
N ASP A 170 -5.30 -5.00 9.72
CA ASP A 170 -4.22 -5.94 10.03
C ASP A 170 -3.89 -5.93 11.54
N ILE A 171 -4.02 -4.77 12.20
CA ILE A 171 -3.87 -4.65 13.65
C ILE A 171 -4.99 -5.41 14.34
N GLU A 172 -6.24 -5.22 13.91
CA GLU A 172 -7.39 -5.95 14.47
C GLU A 172 -7.25 -7.45 14.27
N LEU A 173 -6.80 -7.90 13.09
CA LEU A 173 -6.58 -9.32 12.84
C LEU A 173 -5.45 -9.89 13.71
N ALA A 174 -4.34 -9.19 13.87
CA ALA A 174 -3.24 -9.61 14.74
C ALA A 174 -3.67 -9.71 16.21
N ASP A 175 -4.46 -8.74 16.69
CA ASP A 175 -5.03 -8.75 18.03
C ASP A 175 -6.04 -9.90 18.22
N ILE A 176 -6.89 -10.14 17.22
CA ILE A 176 -7.84 -11.28 17.22
C ILE A 176 -7.09 -12.60 17.30
N LEU A 177 -6.05 -12.79 16.46
CA LEU A 177 -5.24 -14.00 16.46
C LEU A 177 -4.49 -14.21 17.79
N LYS A 178 -3.96 -13.13 18.38
CA LYS A 178 -3.33 -13.17 19.69
C LYS A 178 -4.31 -13.60 20.78
N LYS A 179 -5.48 -12.96 20.84
CA LYS A 179 -6.54 -13.29 21.80
C LYS A 179 -7.08 -14.70 21.58
N ALA A 180 -7.22 -15.13 20.33
CA ALA A 180 -7.64 -16.50 20.02
C ALA A 180 -6.63 -17.53 20.53
N LYS A 181 -5.32 -17.26 20.41
CA LYS A 181 -4.27 -18.12 20.94
C LYS A 181 -4.28 -18.15 22.47
N GLU A 182 -4.43 -17.01 23.13
CA GLU A 182 -4.56 -16.91 24.57
C GLU A 182 -5.79 -17.70 25.06
N LEU A 183 -6.93 -17.56 24.40
CA LEU A 183 -8.15 -18.30 24.69
C LEU A 183 -7.95 -19.83 24.53
N HIS A 184 -7.29 -20.25 23.45
CA HIS A 184 -6.97 -21.66 23.21
C HIS A 184 -6.10 -22.23 24.32
N GLU A 185 -5.08 -21.53 24.78
CA GLU A 185 -4.22 -21.94 25.88
C GLU A 185 -4.99 -21.98 27.21
N TYR A 186 -5.89 -21.01 27.43
CA TYR A 186 -6.75 -20.96 28.61
C TYR A 186 -7.71 -22.18 28.69
N LEU A 187 -8.38 -22.46 27.57
CA LEU A 187 -9.28 -23.63 27.46
C LEU A 187 -8.52 -24.97 27.66
N ARG A 188 -7.27 -25.05 27.17
CA ARG A 188 -6.42 -26.22 27.39
C ARG A 188 -6.03 -26.40 28.83
N ASN A 189 -5.66 -25.33 29.52
CA ASN A 189 -5.07 -25.41 30.86
C ASN A 189 -6.11 -25.48 31.97
N TYR A 190 -7.29 -24.88 31.77
CA TYR A 190 -8.32 -24.74 32.80
C TYR A 190 -9.65 -25.39 32.44
N GLY A 191 -9.97 -25.57 31.17
CA GLY A 191 -11.23 -26.14 30.70
C GLY A 191 -11.25 -27.66 30.65
N GLY A 192 -10.11 -28.32 30.69
CA GLY A 192 -10.00 -29.78 30.53
C GLY A 192 -10.53 -30.30 29.18
N LEU A 193 -10.70 -29.42 28.20
CA LEU A 193 -11.31 -29.74 26.91
C LEU A 193 -10.32 -30.41 25.94
N GLY A 194 -10.80 -31.44 25.24
CA GLY A 194 -10.09 -32.07 24.16
C GLY A 194 -9.90 -31.15 22.95
N GLU A 195 -8.99 -31.52 22.03
CA GLU A 195 -8.67 -30.73 20.88
C GLU A 195 -9.89 -30.46 19.97
N ASP A 196 -10.79 -31.46 19.86
CA ASP A 196 -12.00 -31.38 19.03
C ASP A 196 -13.14 -30.58 19.71
N GLU A 197 -13.09 -30.42 21.02
CA GLU A 197 -14.12 -29.72 21.79
C GLU A 197 -13.89 -28.21 21.84
N LYS A 198 -12.64 -27.77 21.81
CA LYS A 198 -12.27 -26.34 21.89
C LYS A 198 -12.91 -25.49 20.79
N PRO A 199 -12.88 -25.88 19.50
CA PRO A 199 -13.53 -25.11 18.43
C PRO A 199 -15.04 -25.00 18.62
N LEU A 200 -15.69 -26.05 19.15
CA LEU A 200 -17.13 -26.06 19.40
C LEU A 200 -17.49 -25.06 20.51
N VAL A 201 -16.74 -25.06 21.61
CA VAL A 201 -16.97 -24.12 22.72
C VAL A 201 -16.76 -22.69 22.29
N VAL A 202 -15.68 -22.39 21.53
CA VAL A 202 -15.43 -21.05 21.01
C VAL A 202 -16.54 -20.61 20.08
N SER A 203 -16.98 -21.48 19.15
CA SER A 203 -18.08 -21.19 18.23
C SER A 203 -19.39 -20.93 18.98
N ALA A 204 -19.68 -21.71 20.01
CA ALA A 204 -20.87 -21.56 20.86
C ALA A 204 -20.87 -20.19 21.59
N ILE A 205 -19.72 -19.78 22.14
CA ILE A 205 -19.55 -18.48 22.78
C ILE A 205 -19.78 -17.35 21.77
N LEU A 206 -19.17 -17.42 20.58
CA LEU A 206 -19.32 -16.41 19.53
C LEU A 206 -20.78 -16.29 19.05
N LEU A 207 -21.49 -17.42 18.92
CA LEU A 207 -22.92 -17.40 18.56
C LEU A 207 -23.78 -16.79 19.67
N ALA A 208 -23.49 -17.08 20.95
CA ALA A 208 -24.18 -16.44 22.06
C ALA A 208 -23.92 -14.91 22.09
N LEU A 209 -22.70 -14.48 21.83
CA LEU A 209 -22.34 -13.05 21.77
C LEU A 209 -23.06 -12.28 20.65
N ARG A 210 -23.46 -12.93 19.55
CA ARG A 210 -24.28 -12.32 18.48
C ARG A 210 -25.66 -11.90 18.98
N GLU A 211 -26.14 -12.49 20.07
CA GLU A 211 -27.43 -12.16 20.67
C GLU A 211 -27.45 -10.77 21.37
N LYS A 212 -26.41 -9.97 21.21
CA LYS A 212 -26.29 -8.63 21.79
C LYS A 212 -27.49 -7.72 21.42
N GLU A 213 -27.98 -7.81 20.19
CA GLU A 213 -29.16 -7.10 19.72
C GLU A 213 -30.47 -7.59 20.39
N TYR A 214 -30.44 -8.77 21.02
CA TYR A 214 -31.59 -9.42 21.65
C TYR A 214 -31.45 -9.51 23.18
N GLY A 215 -30.64 -8.60 23.76
CA GLY A 215 -30.53 -8.41 25.20
C GLY A 215 -29.41 -9.13 25.89
N PHE A 216 -28.50 -9.82 25.15
CA PHE A 216 -27.29 -10.36 25.78
C PHE A 216 -26.37 -9.19 26.18
N ASN A 217 -25.89 -9.23 27.44
CA ASN A 217 -24.91 -8.26 27.92
C ASN A 217 -23.80 -9.01 28.68
N LEU A 218 -22.55 -8.68 28.36
CA LEU A 218 -21.37 -9.25 29.00
C LEU A 218 -21.37 -9.05 30.55
N ASN A 219 -22.02 -8.00 31.04
CA ASN A 219 -22.16 -7.74 32.47
C ASN A 219 -23.04 -8.79 33.19
N GLN A 220 -23.74 -9.64 32.45
CA GLN A 220 -24.49 -10.78 33.00
C GLN A 220 -23.57 -11.93 33.38
N LEU A 221 -22.36 -11.97 32.87
CA LEU A 221 -21.34 -12.98 33.20
C LEU A 221 -20.62 -12.53 34.47
N THR A 222 -21.10 -12.94 35.60
CA THR A 222 -20.65 -12.47 36.93
C THR A 222 -19.77 -13.47 37.65
N GLY A 223 -19.56 -14.67 37.08
CA GLY A 223 -18.86 -15.77 37.74
C GLY A 223 -19.69 -16.41 38.85
N ASP A 224 -21.04 -16.28 38.85
CA ASP A 224 -21.90 -16.89 39.80
C ASP A 224 -21.81 -18.44 39.74
N THR A 225 -21.87 -19.08 40.88
CA THR A 225 -21.79 -20.54 41.04
C THR A 225 -23.13 -21.24 41.20
N LEU A 226 -24.24 -20.46 41.24
CA LEU A 226 -25.58 -21.03 41.30
C LEU A 226 -25.97 -21.66 39.97
N GLU A 227 -26.44 -22.90 39.94
CA GLU A 227 -26.67 -23.72 38.74
C GLU A 227 -27.44 -23.01 37.61
N SER A 228 -28.42 -22.16 37.94
CA SER A 228 -29.22 -21.44 36.95
C SER A 228 -28.59 -20.15 36.44
N ASN A 229 -27.58 -19.64 37.14
CA ASN A 229 -26.97 -18.31 36.87
C ASN A 229 -25.49 -18.40 36.60
N THR A 230 -24.94 -19.57 36.38
CA THR A 230 -23.55 -19.70 35.95
C THR A 230 -23.35 -19.07 34.59
N ASP A 231 -22.17 -18.50 34.33
CA ASP A 231 -21.81 -17.92 33.03
C ASP A 231 -22.08 -18.91 31.89
N GLY A 232 -21.80 -20.18 32.10
CA GLY A 232 -22.08 -21.26 31.14
C GLY A 232 -23.57 -21.45 30.86
N ALA A 233 -24.43 -21.39 31.89
CA ALA A 233 -25.88 -21.50 31.74
C ALA A 233 -26.45 -20.29 30.97
N ILE A 234 -25.95 -19.09 31.26
CA ILE A 234 -26.33 -17.86 30.54
C ILE A 234 -25.93 -17.94 29.06
N LEU A 235 -24.70 -18.30 28.78
CA LEU A 235 -24.22 -18.48 27.42
C LEU A 235 -25.01 -19.54 26.66
N TYR A 236 -25.34 -20.67 27.30
CA TYR A 236 -26.14 -21.74 26.69
C TYR A 236 -27.53 -21.24 26.30
N GLN A 237 -28.21 -20.50 27.16
CA GLN A 237 -29.53 -19.92 26.84
C GLN A 237 -29.52 -19.00 25.61
N TYR A 238 -28.50 -18.17 25.48
CA TYR A 238 -28.35 -17.29 24.31
C TYR A 238 -27.93 -18.04 23.05
N LEU A 239 -27.11 -19.09 23.19
CA LEU A 239 -26.79 -19.98 22.07
C LEU A 239 -28.07 -20.68 21.55
N GLU A 240 -28.88 -21.24 22.44
CA GLU A 240 -30.15 -21.90 22.07
C GLU A 240 -31.09 -20.92 21.33
N LYS A 241 -31.26 -19.71 21.84
CA LYS A 241 -32.03 -18.66 21.16
C LYS A 241 -31.52 -18.33 19.78
N ASN A 242 -30.19 -18.26 19.60
CA ASN A 242 -29.58 -18.01 18.33
C ASN A 242 -29.86 -19.14 17.32
N LEU A 243 -29.68 -20.40 17.74
CA LEU A 243 -29.94 -21.54 16.89
C LEU A 243 -31.42 -21.66 16.50
N GLN A 244 -32.35 -21.42 17.44
CA GLN A 244 -33.80 -21.40 17.16
C GLN A 244 -34.16 -20.33 16.12
N ARG A 245 -33.57 -19.13 16.21
CA ARG A 245 -33.77 -18.07 15.18
C ARG A 245 -33.22 -18.44 13.84
N ALA A 246 -32.06 -19.07 13.82
CA ALA A 246 -31.43 -19.57 12.58
C ALA A 246 -32.17 -20.78 12.00
N LYS A 247 -33.23 -21.29 12.65
CA LYS A 247 -33.96 -22.52 12.27
C LYS A 247 -33.04 -23.74 12.13
N VAL A 248 -32.00 -23.79 12.93
CA VAL A 248 -31.11 -24.94 13.07
C VAL A 248 -31.67 -25.80 14.17
N ALA A 249 -31.84 -27.09 13.90
CA ALA A 249 -32.25 -28.03 14.96
C ALA A 249 -31.15 -28.07 16.03
N PRO A 250 -31.51 -28.17 17.29
CA PRO A 250 -30.58 -28.28 18.41
C PRO A 250 -29.73 -29.56 18.35
#